data_84eddc14d17a1774188c87870b379b80
#
_entry.id   84eddc14d17a1774188c87870b379b80
#
_cell.length_a   1.000
_cell.length_b   1.000
_cell.length_c   1.000
_cell.angle_alpha   90.00
_cell.angle_beta   90.00
_cell.angle_gamma   90.00
#
_symmetry.space_group_name_H-M   'P 1'
#
loop_
_entity.id
_entity.type
_entity.pdbx_description
1 polymer ?
#
loop_
_entity_poly.entity_id
_entity_poly.type
_entity_poly.pdbx_seq_one_letter_code
_entity_poly.pdbx_strand_id
1 'polypeptide(L)'
;MTANKDFKRIVRAKARKTGQSYSAVLQRLRTDGRAPSQESIPMTIVRTVPDIRAVDLPLSRDFYEDLLGFKLVMDQAGMLMFASPTEPKQQVTLNGDTAEAAALPPGFAMDVGFPDNVTNLHARAVARGCVIVEPLEDKPMGIRRFSLLDPNGVRITVLAHLDPAYQPRR
;
A
#
# COMPACT_ATOMS: atom_id res chain seq x y z
N MET A 1 -9.52 21.42 28.45
CA MET A 1 -11.01 21.29 28.53
C MET A 1 -11.81 22.38 27.78
N THR A 2 -11.22 23.26 26.98
CA THR A 2 -11.85 24.48 26.40
C THR A 2 -12.44 24.31 25.01
N ALA A 3 -11.85 23.50 24.15
CA ALA A 3 -12.26 23.36 22.74
C ALA A 3 -13.71 22.89 22.49
N ASN A 4 -14.26 22.09 23.41
CA ASN A 4 -15.62 21.54 23.25
C ASN A 4 -16.73 22.56 23.58
N LYS A 5 -16.46 23.56 24.45
CA LYS A 5 -17.39 24.63 24.79
C LYS A 5 -17.51 25.65 23.65
N ASP A 6 -16.40 26.01 23.02
CA ASP A 6 -16.38 26.97 21.92
C ASP A 6 -17.04 26.40 20.67
N PHE A 7 -16.85 25.13 20.38
CA PHE A 7 -17.54 24.46 19.25
C PHE A 7 -19.06 24.46 19.44
N LYS A 8 -19.55 24.11 20.63
CA LYS A 8 -21.01 24.18 20.95
C LYS A 8 -21.58 25.59 20.81
N ARG A 9 -20.80 26.64 21.18
CA ARG A 9 -21.19 28.04 21.04
C ARG A 9 -21.34 28.43 19.56
N ILE A 10 -20.39 28.03 18.72
CA ILE A 10 -20.43 28.28 17.26
C ILE A 10 -21.64 27.61 16.61
N VAL A 11 -21.92 26.35 16.95
CA VAL A 11 -23.09 25.61 16.40
C VAL A 11 -24.40 26.31 16.77
N ARG A 12 -24.54 26.75 18.03
CA ARG A 12 -25.76 27.47 18.51
C ARG A 12 -25.93 28.83 17.83
N ALA A 13 -24.85 29.59 17.65
CA ALA A 13 -24.88 30.87 16.95
C ALA A 13 -25.30 30.72 15.50
N LYS A 14 -24.77 29.71 14.81
CA LYS A 14 -25.10 29.42 13.40
C LYS A 14 -26.53 28.91 13.22
N ALA A 15 -27.02 28.07 14.15
CA ALA A 15 -28.42 27.62 14.19
C ALA A 15 -29.41 28.78 14.34
N ARG A 16 -29.14 29.73 15.26
CA ARG A 16 -29.96 30.93 15.42
C ARG A 16 -29.96 31.84 14.19
N LYS A 17 -28.82 31.97 13.52
CA LYS A 17 -28.67 32.84 12.34
C LYS A 17 -29.33 32.26 11.08
N THR A 18 -29.41 30.92 10.96
CA THR A 18 -29.93 30.23 9.77
C THR A 18 -31.34 29.66 9.92
N GLY A 19 -31.94 29.73 11.13
CA GLY A 19 -33.23 29.11 11.41
C GLY A 19 -33.24 27.58 11.40
N GLN A 20 -32.07 26.95 11.29
CA GLN A 20 -31.92 25.48 11.25
C GLN A 20 -31.83 24.89 12.65
N SER A 21 -32.23 23.62 12.79
CA SER A 21 -32.09 22.91 14.07
C SER A 21 -30.60 22.75 14.46
N TYR A 22 -30.33 22.70 15.75
CA TYR A 22 -28.98 22.48 16.29
C TYR A 22 -28.33 21.21 15.70
N SER A 23 -29.11 20.12 15.57
CA SER A 23 -28.67 18.86 14.99
C SER A 23 -28.30 18.96 13.51
N ALA A 24 -29.08 19.71 12.73
CA ALA A 24 -28.79 19.93 11.31
C ALA A 24 -27.51 20.76 11.10
N VAL A 25 -27.32 21.83 11.90
CA VAL A 25 -26.09 22.65 11.85
C VAL A 25 -24.89 21.86 12.35
N LEU A 26 -25.04 21.04 13.38
CA LEU A 26 -23.99 20.17 13.90
C LEU A 26 -23.54 19.15 12.85
N GLN A 27 -24.50 18.53 12.17
CA GLN A 27 -24.21 17.57 11.11
C GLN A 27 -23.50 18.21 9.92
N ARG A 28 -23.95 19.41 9.50
CA ARG A 28 -23.33 20.17 8.43
C ARG A 28 -21.92 20.64 8.77
N LEU A 29 -21.68 21.13 9.99
CA LEU A 29 -20.32 21.50 10.42
C LEU A 29 -19.39 20.31 10.61
N ARG A 30 -19.91 19.12 10.88
CA ARG A 30 -19.14 17.87 10.87
C ARG A 30 -18.81 17.39 9.46
N THR A 31 -19.70 17.65 8.48
CA THR A 31 -19.47 17.34 7.08
C THR A 31 -18.61 18.41 6.39
N ASP A 32 -18.80 19.70 6.69
CA ASP A 32 -18.01 20.81 6.13
C ASP A 32 -16.59 20.90 6.75
N GLY A 33 -16.40 20.40 7.97
CA GLY A 33 -15.10 20.27 8.63
C GLY A 33 -14.36 18.96 8.26
N ARG A 34 -15.01 18.08 7.55
CA ARG A 34 -14.35 16.99 6.87
C ARG A 34 -13.66 17.62 5.65
N ALA A 35 -12.32 17.65 5.67
CA ALA A 35 -11.55 17.95 4.46
C ALA A 35 -12.26 17.28 3.28
N PRO A 36 -12.38 17.98 2.12
CA PRO A 36 -13.11 17.41 0.99
C PRO A 36 -12.69 15.96 0.89
N SER A 37 -13.68 15.06 0.99
CA SER A 37 -13.43 13.65 0.80
C SER A 37 -12.70 13.60 -0.52
N GLN A 38 -11.36 13.40 -0.48
CA GLN A 38 -10.63 13.05 -1.68
C GLN A 38 -11.48 11.91 -2.23
N GLU A 39 -12.18 12.19 -3.32
CA GLU A 39 -12.88 11.17 -4.08
C GLU A 39 -11.87 10.05 -4.15
N SER A 40 -12.16 8.96 -3.50
CA SER A 40 -11.29 7.80 -3.52
C SER A 40 -11.33 7.35 -4.97
N ILE A 41 -10.35 7.79 -5.76
CA ILE A 41 -10.11 7.18 -7.06
C ILE A 41 -10.04 5.69 -6.73
N PRO A 42 -10.94 4.88 -7.29
CA PRO A 42 -10.96 3.46 -6.98
C PRO A 42 -9.62 2.89 -7.42
N MET A 43 -8.70 2.72 -6.47
CA MET A 43 -7.40 2.15 -6.71
C MET A 43 -7.60 0.65 -6.94
N THR A 44 -7.34 0.22 -8.14
CA THR A 44 -7.39 -1.20 -8.47
C THR A 44 -6.12 -1.86 -7.96
N ILE A 45 -6.24 -2.78 -7.01
CA ILE A 45 -5.16 -3.69 -6.66
C ILE A 45 -5.10 -4.75 -7.76
N VAL A 46 -4.01 -4.78 -8.49
CA VAL A 46 -3.82 -5.69 -9.62
C VAL A 46 -3.42 -7.08 -9.17
N ARG A 47 -2.52 -7.12 -8.18
CA ARG A 47 -2.04 -8.37 -7.57
C ARG A 47 -1.43 -8.09 -6.20
N THR A 48 -1.36 -9.14 -5.38
CA THR A 48 -0.54 -9.18 -4.17
C THR A 48 0.46 -10.32 -4.29
N VAL A 49 1.70 -10.09 -3.88
CA VAL A 49 2.80 -11.06 -3.98
C VAL A 49 3.39 -11.24 -2.58
N PRO A 50 3.26 -12.43 -1.96
CA PRO A 50 3.97 -12.75 -0.74
C PRO A 50 5.47 -12.53 -0.89
N ASP A 51 6.08 -11.96 0.13
CA ASP A 51 7.49 -11.61 0.19
C ASP A 51 8.11 -12.33 1.39
N ILE A 52 8.77 -13.44 1.12
CA ILE A 52 9.20 -14.42 2.11
C ILE A 52 10.72 -14.36 2.24
N ARG A 53 11.22 -14.33 3.46
CA ARG A 53 12.64 -14.49 3.74
C ARG A 53 13.02 -15.96 3.61
N ALA A 54 14.03 -16.26 2.81
CA ALA A 54 14.58 -17.60 2.62
C ALA A 54 16.01 -17.66 3.17
N VAL A 55 16.26 -18.59 4.07
CA VAL A 55 17.59 -18.85 4.65
C VAL A 55 18.50 -19.53 3.63
N ASP A 56 17.92 -20.41 2.79
CA ASP A 56 18.60 -21.17 1.75
C ASP A 56 17.83 -21.05 0.44
N LEU A 57 18.31 -20.18 -0.47
CA LEU A 57 17.66 -19.94 -1.75
C LEU A 57 17.73 -21.16 -2.69
N PRO A 58 18.87 -21.88 -2.84
CA PRO A 58 18.92 -23.11 -3.62
C PRO A 58 17.89 -24.16 -3.18
N LEU A 59 17.86 -24.48 -1.90
CA LEU A 59 16.89 -25.44 -1.34
C LEU A 59 15.45 -24.97 -1.52
N SER A 60 15.21 -23.68 -1.35
CA SER A 60 13.88 -23.09 -1.55
C SER A 60 13.48 -23.13 -3.02
N ARG A 61 14.43 -22.96 -3.95
CA ARG A 61 14.18 -23.07 -5.39
C ARG A 61 13.66 -24.47 -5.74
N ASP A 62 14.37 -25.53 -5.34
CA ASP A 62 13.96 -26.91 -5.57
C ASP A 62 12.56 -27.18 -5.02
N PHE A 63 12.27 -26.67 -3.80
CA PHE A 63 10.96 -26.81 -3.19
C PHE A 63 9.83 -26.15 -4.01
N TYR A 64 10.04 -24.92 -4.49
CA TYR A 64 9.00 -24.19 -5.25
C TYR A 64 8.86 -24.71 -6.68
N GLU A 65 9.95 -25.08 -7.35
CA GLU A 65 9.92 -25.60 -8.72
C GLU A 65 9.50 -27.06 -8.77
N ASP A 66 10.19 -27.94 -8.04
CA ASP A 66 10.03 -29.39 -8.20
C ASP A 66 8.83 -29.92 -7.40
N LEU A 67 8.62 -29.44 -6.17
CA LEU A 67 7.54 -29.94 -5.33
C LEU A 67 6.23 -29.21 -5.58
N LEU A 68 6.24 -27.87 -5.66
CA LEU A 68 5.03 -27.06 -5.78
C LEU A 68 4.66 -26.73 -7.25
N GLY A 69 5.55 -26.99 -8.21
CA GLY A 69 5.29 -26.79 -9.62
C GLY A 69 5.24 -25.34 -10.09
N PHE A 70 5.78 -24.42 -9.31
CA PHE A 70 5.96 -23.03 -9.76
C PHE A 70 7.03 -22.94 -10.84
N LYS A 71 7.01 -21.86 -11.62
CA LYS A 71 8.08 -21.52 -12.55
C LYS A 71 8.90 -20.36 -12.01
N LEU A 72 10.22 -20.50 -12.04
CA LEU A 72 11.11 -19.38 -11.78
C LEU A 72 10.97 -18.35 -12.92
N VAL A 73 10.62 -17.12 -12.58
CA VAL A 73 10.42 -16.02 -13.54
C VAL A 73 11.44 -14.90 -13.37
N MET A 74 12.13 -14.86 -12.23
CA MET A 74 13.22 -13.93 -11.95
C MET A 74 14.22 -14.57 -11.01
N ASP A 75 15.51 -14.48 -11.36
CA ASP A 75 16.65 -14.86 -10.55
C ASP A 75 17.61 -13.68 -10.54
N GLN A 76 17.64 -12.95 -9.47
CA GLN A 76 18.57 -11.83 -9.25
C GLN A 76 19.36 -12.08 -7.96
N ALA A 77 20.53 -11.46 -7.85
CA ALA A 77 21.40 -11.67 -6.69
C ALA A 77 20.64 -11.52 -5.35
N GLY A 78 20.40 -12.66 -4.70
CA GLY A 78 19.72 -12.72 -3.41
C GLY A 78 18.20 -12.70 -3.46
N MET A 79 17.56 -12.78 -4.64
CA MET A 79 16.11 -12.81 -4.77
C MET A 79 15.68 -13.78 -5.88
N LEU A 80 14.68 -14.62 -5.57
CA LEU A 80 13.99 -15.47 -6.55
C LEU A 80 12.51 -15.07 -6.60
N MET A 81 11.95 -14.97 -7.81
CA MET A 81 10.53 -14.79 -8.01
C MET A 81 9.96 -15.96 -8.80
N PHE A 82 8.89 -16.52 -8.29
CA PHE A 82 8.18 -17.63 -8.90
C PHE A 82 6.77 -17.21 -9.29
N ALA A 83 6.25 -17.82 -10.37
CA ALA A 83 4.88 -17.62 -10.82
C ALA A 83 4.20 -18.96 -11.09
N SER A 84 2.89 -19.00 -10.91
CA SER A 84 2.08 -20.14 -11.33
C SER A 84 2.17 -20.31 -12.86
N PRO A 85 2.37 -21.53 -13.38
CA PRO A 85 2.40 -21.76 -14.81
C PRO A 85 1.05 -21.55 -15.49
N THR A 86 -0.06 -21.63 -14.75
CA THR A 86 -1.43 -21.50 -15.27
C THR A 86 -2.04 -20.13 -15.00
N GLU A 87 -1.63 -19.45 -13.92
CA GLU A 87 -2.11 -18.12 -13.54
C GLU A 87 -0.91 -17.23 -13.14
N PRO A 88 -0.28 -16.56 -14.12
CA PRO A 88 0.97 -15.80 -13.88
C PRO A 88 0.87 -14.65 -12.87
N LYS A 89 -0.35 -14.26 -12.49
CA LYS A 89 -0.56 -13.25 -11.43
C LYS A 89 -0.36 -13.82 -10.02
N GLN A 90 -0.45 -15.13 -9.87
CA GLN A 90 -0.13 -15.82 -8.62
C GLN A 90 1.38 -16.00 -8.54
N GLN A 91 2.00 -15.19 -7.71
CA GLN A 91 3.45 -15.12 -7.58
C GLN A 91 3.87 -15.18 -6.12
N VAL A 92 5.12 -15.57 -5.90
CA VAL A 92 5.80 -15.49 -4.61
C VAL A 92 7.22 -14.99 -4.84
N THR A 93 7.70 -14.12 -3.95
CA THR A 93 9.09 -13.66 -3.95
C THR A 93 9.80 -14.23 -2.74
N LEU A 94 10.99 -14.77 -2.95
CA LEU A 94 11.89 -15.20 -1.89
C LEU A 94 13.09 -14.26 -1.88
N ASN A 95 13.38 -13.68 -0.72
CA ASN A 95 14.57 -12.88 -0.49
C ASN A 95 15.54 -13.66 0.38
N GLY A 96 16.77 -13.81 -0.10
CA GLY A 96 17.85 -14.42 0.65
C GLY A 96 18.19 -13.66 1.92
N ASP A 97 18.98 -14.29 2.76
CA ASP A 97 19.39 -13.72 4.06
C ASP A 97 20.48 -12.66 3.86
N THR A 98 20.10 -11.52 3.27
CA THR A 98 20.95 -10.34 3.18
C THR A 98 20.70 -9.41 4.37
N ALA A 99 21.68 -8.57 4.72
CA ALA A 99 21.52 -7.58 5.78
C ALA A 99 20.32 -6.65 5.54
N GLU A 100 20.03 -6.32 4.28
CA GLU A 100 18.88 -5.49 3.89
C GLU A 100 17.55 -6.24 4.08
N ALA A 101 17.48 -7.50 3.64
CA ALA A 101 16.28 -8.34 3.82
C ALA A 101 16.03 -8.66 5.31
N ALA A 102 17.09 -8.81 6.10
CA ALA A 102 17.00 -9.04 7.54
C ALA A 102 16.49 -7.83 8.33
N ALA A 103 16.71 -6.62 7.82
CA ALA A 103 16.30 -5.37 8.47
C ALA A 103 14.81 -5.06 8.31
N LEU A 104 14.13 -5.68 7.33
CA LEU A 104 12.72 -5.40 7.04
C LEU A 104 11.80 -6.50 7.62
N PRO A 105 10.65 -6.12 8.20
CA PRO A 105 9.67 -7.11 8.67
C PRO A 105 9.10 -7.91 7.51
N PRO A 106 8.61 -9.15 7.76
CA PRO A 106 7.89 -9.94 6.76
C PRO A 106 6.70 -9.16 6.19
N GLY A 107 6.36 -9.41 4.94
CA GLY A 107 5.28 -8.68 4.32
C GLY A 107 4.87 -9.21 2.96
N PHE A 108 4.23 -8.35 2.19
CA PHE A 108 3.84 -8.64 0.82
C PHE A 108 3.96 -7.40 -0.07
N ALA A 109 4.09 -7.62 -1.36
CA ALA A 109 4.03 -6.56 -2.36
C ALA A 109 2.61 -6.43 -2.92
N MET A 110 2.20 -5.20 -3.21
CA MET A 110 0.90 -4.85 -3.77
C MET A 110 1.11 -3.99 -5.01
N ASP A 111 0.77 -4.53 -6.18
CA ASP A 111 0.79 -3.81 -7.44
C ASP A 111 -0.52 -3.03 -7.61
N VAL A 112 -0.42 -1.73 -7.76
CA VAL A 112 -1.56 -0.80 -7.89
C VAL A 112 -1.74 -0.26 -9.32
N GLY A 113 -1.10 -0.89 -10.27
CA GLY A 113 -1.26 -0.72 -11.71
C GLY A 113 -0.52 0.49 -12.30
N PHE A 114 -0.60 1.66 -11.71
CA PHE A 114 -0.03 2.89 -12.28
C PHE A 114 0.88 3.62 -11.28
N PRO A 115 2.00 4.24 -11.74
CA PRO A 115 2.90 5.01 -10.89
C PRO A 115 2.22 6.13 -10.10
N ASP A 116 1.21 6.77 -10.68
CA ASP A 116 0.45 7.84 -10.03
C ASP A 116 -0.35 7.31 -8.83
N ASN A 117 -0.85 6.06 -8.90
CA ASN A 117 -1.53 5.42 -7.78
C ASN A 117 -0.56 5.21 -6.60
N VAL A 118 0.69 4.83 -6.87
CA VAL A 118 1.74 4.69 -5.86
C VAL A 118 2.00 6.04 -5.17
N THR A 119 2.19 7.10 -5.97
CA THR A 119 2.43 8.46 -5.48
C THR A 119 1.27 8.97 -4.63
N ASN A 120 0.04 8.80 -5.11
CA ASN A 120 -1.17 9.23 -4.41
C ASN A 120 -1.37 8.45 -3.10
N LEU A 121 -1.12 7.13 -3.11
CA LEU A 121 -1.24 6.31 -1.90
C LEU A 121 -0.16 6.68 -0.88
N HIS A 122 1.08 6.94 -1.32
CA HIS A 122 2.15 7.44 -0.45
C HIS A 122 1.74 8.75 0.25
N ALA A 123 1.26 9.75 -0.51
CA ALA A 123 0.80 11.03 0.04
C ALA A 123 -0.31 10.83 1.09
N ARG A 124 -1.27 9.93 0.81
CA ARG A 124 -2.36 9.58 1.74
C ARG A 124 -1.86 8.86 2.99
N ALA A 125 -0.87 7.97 2.84
CA ALA A 125 -0.25 7.26 3.97
C ALA A 125 0.48 8.23 4.90
N VAL A 126 1.27 9.15 4.34
CA VAL A 126 1.95 10.21 5.10
C VAL A 126 0.95 11.12 5.81
N ALA A 127 -0.10 11.57 5.13
CA ALA A 127 -1.15 12.41 5.73
C ALA A 127 -1.90 11.72 6.87
N ARG A 128 -1.94 10.38 6.90
CA ARG A 128 -2.54 9.57 7.97
C ARG A 128 -1.56 9.22 9.08
N GLY A 129 -0.29 9.62 8.98
CA GLY A 129 0.75 9.28 9.95
C GLY A 129 1.16 7.80 9.93
N CYS A 130 0.98 7.10 8.79
CA CYS A 130 1.46 5.73 8.64
C CYS A 130 3.00 5.68 8.73
N VAL A 131 3.53 4.60 9.30
CA VAL A 131 4.98 4.39 9.39
C VAL A 131 5.51 3.98 8.01
N ILE A 132 6.28 4.86 7.38
CA ILE A 132 6.98 4.59 6.11
C ILE A 132 8.33 3.97 6.46
N VAL A 133 8.60 2.73 6.00
CA VAL A 133 9.84 2.00 6.25
C VAL A 133 10.81 2.04 5.06
N GLU A 134 10.29 2.23 3.85
CA GLU A 134 11.08 2.54 2.66
C GLU A 134 10.46 3.76 1.96
N PRO A 135 11.25 4.78 1.58
CA PRO A 135 10.74 5.98 0.94
C PRO A 135 10.18 5.72 -0.46
N LEU A 136 9.38 6.66 -0.97
CA LEU A 136 8.92 6.63 -2.36
C LEU A 136 10.09 6.87 -3.31
N GLU A 137 10.39 5.90 -4.15
CA GLU A 137 11.50 5.93 -5.10
C GLU A 137 11.17 5.19 -6.39
N ASP A 138 11.81 5.63 -7.49
CA ASP A 138 11.90 4.89 -8.73
C ASP A 138 13.15 4.00 -8.70
N LYS A 139 12.96 2.69 -8.80
CA LYS A 139 14.05 1.71 -8.73
C LYS A 139 14.62 1.38 -10.12
N PRO A 140 15.92 1.01 -10.23
CA PRO A 140 16.57 0.71 -11.51
C PRO A 140 15.87 -0.38 -12.33
N MET A 141 15.12 -1.28 -11.66
CA MET A 141 14.33 -2.33 -12.30
C MET A 141 13.03 -1.84 -12.96
N GLY A 142 12.83 -0.52 -13.07
CA GLY A 142 11.68 0.07 -13.76
C GLY A 142 10.38 0.05 -12.96
N ILE A 143 10.46 0.12 -11.64
CA ILE A 143 9.28 0.21 -10.77
C ILE A 143 9.34 1.46 -9.88
N ARG A 144 8.19 2.08 -9.65
CA ARG A 144 7.99 3.04 -8.55
C ARG A 144 7.46 2.31 -7.35
N ARG A 145 8.06 2.51 -6.17
CA ARG A 145 7.60 1.84 -4.95
C ARG A 145 7.86 2.66 -3.68
N PHE A 146 7.14 2.32 -2.63
CA PHE A 146 7.44 2.63 -1.24
C PHE A 146 6.95 1.49 -0.35
N SER A 147 7.42 1.42 0.90
CA SER A 147 6.91 0.45 1.86
C SER A 147 6.45 1.13 3.14
N LEU A 148 5.35 0.62 3.70
CA LEU A 148 4.78 1.05 4.97
C LEU A 148 4.46 -0.15 5.87
N LEU A 149 4.24 0.12 7.15
CA LEU A 149 3.70 -0.88 8.08
C LEU A 149 2.19 -0.73 8.20
N ASP A 150 1.49 -1.85 8.26
CA ASP A 150 0.11 -1.91 8.70
C ASP A 150 0.04 -1.76 10.25
N PRO A 151 -1.16 -1.63 10.85
CA PRO A 151 -1.31 -1.55 12.31
C PRO A 151 -0.79 -2.76 13.10
N ASN A 152 -0.54 -3.90 12.44
CA ASN A 152 -0.02 -5.14 13.05
C ASN A 152 1.50 -5.29 12.84
N GLY A 153 2.15 -4.31 12.20
CA GLY A 153 3.59 -4.35 11.91
C GLY A 153 3.95 -5.15 10.67
N VAL A 154 2.98 -5.54 9.83
CA VAL A 154 3.25 -6.22 8.56
C VAL A 154 3.69 -5.21 7.52
N ARG A 155 4.80 -5.46 6.82
CA ARG A 155 5.28 -4.60 5.74
C ARG A 155 4.43 -4.78 4.48
N ILE A 156 3.95 -3.67 3.94
CA ILE A 156 3.27 -3.62 2.64
C ILE A 156 4.13 -2.79 1.69
N THR A 157 4.67 -3.42 0.66
CA THR A 157 5.38 -2.74 -0.43
C THR A 157 4.39 -2.40 -1.53
N VAL A 158 4.06 -1.13 -1.69
CA VAL A 158 3.20 -0.64 -2.76
C VAL A 158 4.06 -0.32 -3.97
N LEU A 159 3.72 -0.87 -5.12
CA LEU A 159 4.49 -0.67 -6.35
C LEU A 159 3.61 -0.54 -7.59
N ALA A 160 4.22 -0.03 -8.66
CA ALA A 160 3.72 -0.11 -10.02
C ALA A 160 4.91 -0.04 -11.01
N HIS A 161 4.75 -0.63 -12.17
CA HIS A 161 5.75 -0.54 -13.24
C HIS A 161 5.74 0.84 -13.90
N LEU A 162 6.94 1.38 -14.19
CA LEU A 162 7.11 2.67 -14.87
C LEU A 162 6.82 2.56 -16.38
N ASP A 163 7.09 1.39 -16.96
CA ASP A 163 6.82 1.14 -18.38
C ASP A 163 5.31 0.93 -18.60
N PRO A 164 4.66 1.78 -19.40
CA PRO A 164 3.25 1.63 -19.76
C PRO A 164 2.92 0.32 -20.47
N ALA A 165 3.89 -0.30 -21.14
CA ALA A 165 3.72 -1.58 -21.82
C ALA A 165 3.55 -2.75 -20.83
N TYR A 166 4.00 -2.59 -19.60
CA TYR A 166 3.85 -3.58 -18.52
C TYR A 166 2.48 -3.50 -17.81
N GLN A 167 1.50 -2.91 -18.47
CA GLN A 167 0.14 -2.85 -17.89
C GLN A 167 -0.40 -4.28 -17.76
N PRO A 168 -0.89 -4.67 -16.56
CA PRO A 168 -1.59 -5.95 -16.43
C PRO A 168 -2.83 -5.88 -17.32
N ARG A 169 -2.88 -6.75 -18.31
CA ARG A 169 -4.05 -6.86 -19.20
C ARG A 169 -5.29 -7.06 -18.33
N ARG A 170 -6.26 -6.18 -18.54
CA ARG A 170 -7.58 -6.26 -17.90
C ARG A 170 -8.28 -7.56 -18.28
#